data_092c18dbca6e1ae3d35164a1f8437483
#
_entry.id   092c18dbca6e1ae3d35164a1f8437483
#
_cell.length_a   1.000
_cell.length_b   1.000
_cell.length_c   1.000
_cell.angle_alpha   90.00
_cell.angle_beta   90.00
_cell.angle_gamma   90.00
#
_symmetry.space_group_name_H-M   'P 1'
#
loop_
_entity.id
_entity.type
_entity.pdbx_description
1 polymer ?
#
loop_
_entity_poly.entity_id
_entity_poly.type
_entity_poly.pdbx_seq_one_letter_code
_entity_poly.pdbx_strand_id
1 'polypeptide(L)'
;MTIKVKLAAIAKDEAAYIPQWIHHHAAFGFQEIEIWLNNTTDNSIELLQDIQSKHPEISIKFKMADEFLERCLSQNLQFQQGAYSEIYKSTFETSDFSHILFLDLDEFWTPQDFTTTIADFISSSPDADAISFQWLIDTPDTYKHIFSPPFSHLNKLQKNRHVKTVVKLTNRMTELSVHNHIIKDGEFILADGTQFPGTDQETLNKSLVPIAFQKINGMRPDKAFVLHQINRTPVEYLSSLLRGRGHKNDQRVFKANRIGYILDNQSAPAMD
;
A
#
# COMPACT_ATOMS: atom_id res chain seq x y z
N MET A 1 -13.45 19.10 -12.20
CA MET A 1 -12.40 18.23 -12.78
C MET A 1 -12.80 16.80 -12.55
N THR A 2 -12.59 15.92 -13.53
CA THR A 2 -12.81 14.48 -13.35
C THR A 2 -11.72 13.93 -12.44
N ILE A 3 -12.09 13.20 -11.40
CA ILE A 3 -11.12 12.55 -10.52
C ILE A 3 -10.57 11.32 -11.22
N LYS A 4 -9.27 11.29 -11.44
CA LYS A 4 -8.53 10.15 -11.97
C LYS A 4 -7.46 9.76 -10.97
N VAL A 5 -7.44 8.49 -10.61
CA VAL A 5 -6.57 7.97 -9.56
C VAL A 5 -5.63 6.91 -10.11
N LYS A 6 -4.34 7.13 -9.92
CA LYS A 6 -3.30 6.16 -10.21
C LYS A 6 -2.97 5.34 -8.97
N LEU A 7 -2.77 4.05 -9.14
CA LEU A 7 -2.21 3.17 -8.13
C LEU A 7 -0.77 2.81 -8.49
N ALA A 8 0.14 2.87 -7.54
CA ALA A 8 1.52 2.51 -7.77
C ALA A 8 2.08 1.57 -6.69
N ALA A 9 2.95 0.66 -7.10
CA ALA A 9 3.61 -0.31 -6.23
C ALA A 9 5.07 -0.54 -6.62
N ILE A 10 5.87 -1.02 -5.67
CA ILE A 10 7.13 -1.69 -5.94
C ILE A 10 7.00 -3.16 -5.56
N ALA A 11 7.62 -4.05 -6.34
CA ALA A 11 7.49 -5.47 -6.13
C ALA A 11 8.81 -6.22 -6.35
N LYS A 12 8.97 -7.32 -5.61
CA LYS A 12 10.05 -8.28 -5.78
C LYS A 12 9.50 -9.67 -5.53
N ASP A 13 9.58 -10.56 -6.53
CA ASP A 13 9.15 -11.96 -6.41
C ASP A 13 7.70 -12.08 -5.87
N GLU A 14 6.75 -11.38 -6.55
CA GLU A 14 5.33 -11.30 -6.13
C GLU A 14 4.37 -11.86 -7.20
N ALA A 15 4.86 -12.68 -8.15
CA ALA A 15 4.03 -13.20 -9.24
C ALA A 15 2.71 -13.83 -8.78
N ALA A 16 2.74 -14.58 -7.66
CA ALA A 16 1.55 -15.25 -7.13
C ALA A 16 0.43 -14.27 -6.70
N TYR A 17 0.75 -13.02 -6.43
CA TYR A 17 -0.19 -12.03 -5.86
C TYR A 17 -0.60 -10.95 -6.86
N ILE A 18 0.21 -10.67 -7.86
CA ILE A 18 -0.02 -9.64 -8.87
C ILE A 18 -1.41 -9.72 -9.51
N PRO A 19 -1.91 -10.89 -9.98
CA PRO A 19 -3.20 -10.94 -10.67
C PRO A 19 -4.37 -10.52 -9.77
N GLN A 20 -4.39 -11.01 -8.54
CA GLN A 20 -5.44 -10.69 -7.59
C GLN A 20 -5.42 -9.22 -7.19
N TRP A 21 -4.23 -8.67 -6.95
CA TRP A 21 -4.03 -7.28 -6.56
C TRP A 21 -4.46 -6.32 -7.69
N ILE A 22 -4.09 -6.61 -8.93
CA ILE A 22 -4.51 -5.84 -10.10
C ILE A 22 -6.03 -5.90 -10.28
N HIS A 23 -6.60 -7.12 -10.29
CA HIS A 23 -8.04 -7.30 -10.47
C HIS A 23 -8.85 -6.55 -9.41
N HIS A 24 -8.45 -6.66 -8.14
CA HIS A 24 -9.13 -5.98 -7.04
C HIS A 24 -9.16 -4.46 -7.25
N HIS A 25 -8.02 -3.84 -7.52
CA HIS A 25 -7.94 -2.40 -7.65
C HIS A 25 -8.55 -1.87 -8.95
N ALA A 26 -8.45 -2.63 -10.04
CA ALA A 26 -9.17 -2.31 -11.28
C ALA A 26 -10.69 -2.32 -11.07
N ALA A 27 -11.21 -3.31 -10.32
CA ALA A 27 -12.64 -3.39 -9.99
C ALA A 27 -13.12 -2.19 -9.15
N PHE A 28 -12.26 -1.61 -8.30
CA PHE A 28 -12.58 -0.39 -7.55
C PHE A 28 -12.22 0.90 -8.28
N GLY A 29 -11.94 0.83 -9.58
CA GLY A 29 -11.89 1.99 -10.46
C GLY A 29 -10.59 2.78 -10.43
N PHE A 30 -9.46 2.17 -10.04
CA PHE A 30 -8.15 2.76 -10.32
C PHE A 30 -7.90 2.75 -11.84
N GLN A 31 -7.67 3.93 -12.43
CA GLN A 31 -7.60 4.08 -13.88
C GLN A 31 -6.25 3.67 -14.49
N GLU A 32 -5.19 3.65 -13.69
CA GLU A 32 -3.89 3.11 -14.09
C GLU A 32 -3.21 2.46 -12.89
N ILE A 33 -2.57 1.32 -13.14
CA ILE A 33 -1.78 0.58 -12.15
C ILE A 33 -0.35 0.55 -12.65
N GLU A 34 0.60 1.09 -11.86
CA GLU A 34 2.03 1.08 -12.20
C GLU A 34 2.82 0.26 -11.18
N ILE A 35 3.59 -0.75 -11.66
CA ILE A 35 4.40 -1.62 -10.82
C ILE A 35 5.87 -1.53 -11.23
N TRP A 36 6.73 -1.15 -10.28
CA TRP A 36 8.17 -1.20 -10.47
C TRP A 36 8.75 -2.47 -9.86
N LEU A 37 9.38 -3.28 -10.69
CA LEU A 37 9.98 -4.55 -10.31
C LEU A 37 11.47 -4.37 -10.02
N ASN A 38 11.96 -4.93 -8.91
CA ASN A 38 13.38 -4.87 -8.56
C ASN A 38 13.90 -6.23 -8.11
N ASN A 39 15.03 -6.66 -8.67
CA ASN A 39 15.69 -7.94 -8.37
C ASN A 39 14.71 -9.13 -8.36
N THR A 40 13.75 -9.11 -9.27
CA THR A 40 12.74 -10.17 -9.42
C THR A 40 13.35 -11.37 -10.13
N THR A 41 13.16 -12.56 -9.57
CA THR A 41 13.67 -13.83 -10.09
C THR A 41 12.56 -14.82 -10.45
N ASP A 42 11.32 -14.50 -10.11
CA ASP A 42 10.13 -15.26 -10.48
C ASP A 42 9.56 -14.80 -11.83
N ASN A 43 8.42 -15.35 -12.22
CA ASN A 43 7.76 -15.04 -13.50
C ASN A 43 6.85 -13.77 -13.44
N SER A 44 7.15 -12.80 -12.56
CA SER A 44 6.35 -11.57 -12.46
C SER A 44 6.28 -10.78 -13.76
N ILE A 45 7.36 -10.75 -14.55
CA ILE A 45 7.43 -9.98 -15.80
C ILE A 45 6.51 -10.60 -16.85
N GLU A 46 6.67 -11.91 -17.11
CA GLU A 46 5.88 -12.67 -18.08
C GLU A 46 4.40 -12.58 -17.73
N LEU A 47 4.08 -12.67 -16.44
CA LEU A 47 2.72 -12.58 -15.95
C LEU A 47 2.11 -11.19 -16.20
N LEU A 48 2.85 -10.11 -15.96
CA LEU A 48 2.39 -8.74 -16.24
C LEU A 48 2.17 -8.51 -17.74
N GLN A 49 3.05 -9.03 -18.60
CA GLN A 49 2.88 -9.00 -20.04
C GLN A 49 1.63 -9.77 -20.50
N ASP A 50 1.41 -10.94 -19.90
CA ASP A 50 0.23 -11.77 -20.17
C ASP A 50 -1.06 -11.07 -19.77
N ILE A 51 -1.11 -10.45 -18.59
CA ILE A 51 -2.27 -9.67 -18.12
C ILE A 51 -2.52 -8.48 -19.06
N GLN A 52 -1.50 -7.69 -19.42
CA GLN A 52 -1.66 -6.57 -20.36
C GLN A 52 -2.24 -7.00 -21.69
N SER A 53 -1.78 -8.15 -22.22
CA SER A 53 -2.23 -8.65 -23.50
C SER A 53 -3.66 -9.20 -23.49
N LYS A 54 -4.07 -9.82 -22.39
CA LYS A 54 -5.40 -10.45 -22.22
C LYS A 54 -6.48 -9.51 -21.70
N HIS A 55 -6.06 -8.46 -20.99
CA HIS A 55 -6.93 -7.48 -20.32
C HIS A 55 -6.57 -6.05 -20.73
N PRO A 56 -6.70 -5.70 -22.04
CA PRO A 56 -6.34 -4.36 -22.53
C PRO A 56 -7.25 -3.25 -21.95
N GLU A 57 -8.37 -3.62 -21.36
CA GLU A 57 -9.25 -2.70 -20.63
C GLU A 57 -8.65 -2.19 -19.32
N ILE A 58 -7.65 -2.87 -18.75
CA ILE A 58 -6.95 -2.47 -17.54
C ILE A 58 -5.65 -1.78 -17.94
N SER A 59 -5.52 -0.48 -17.63
CA SER A 59 -4.28 0.25 -17.88
C SER A 59 -3.20 -0.16 -16.88
N ILE A 60 -2.25 -0.96 -17.34
CA ILE A 60 -1.13 -1.45 -16.53
C ILE A 60 0.18 -0.92 -17.12
N LYS A 61 1.03 -0.35 -16.26
CA LYS A 61 2.41 -0.01 -16.57
C LYS A 61 3.34 -0.78 -15.64
N PHE A 62 4.45 -1.26 -16.15
CA PHE A 62 5.50 -1.81 -15.30
C PHE A 62 6.88 -1.58 -15.90
N LYS A 63 7.88 -1.57 -15.05
CA LYS A 63 9.28 -1.51 -15.47
C LYS A 63 10.22 -2.20 -14.50
N MET A 64 11.37 -2.63 -15.00
CA MET A 64 12.50 -3.04 -14.16
C MET A 64 13.14 -1.82 -13.53
N ALA A 65 13.37 -1.88 -12.24
CA ALA A 65 13.92 -0.78 -11.44
C ALA A 65 15.29 -1.14 -10.80
N ASP A 66 15.99 -2.15 -11.35
CA ASP A 66 17.26 -2.62 -10.80
C ASP A 66 18.34 -1.54 -10.83
N GLU A 67 18.50 -0.86 -11.96
CA GLU A 67 19.45 0.26 -12.07
C GLU A 67 19.11 1.42 -11.12
N PHE A 68 17.81 1.66 -10.93
CA PHE A 68 17.35 2.68 -9.97
C PHE A 68 17.66 2.26 -8.54
N LEU A 69 17.45 1.00 -8.20
CA LEU A 69 17.81 0.42 -6.90
C LEU A 69 19.32 0.57 -6.64
N GLU A 70 20.17 0.20 -7.61
CA GLU A 70 21.62 0.32 -7.49
C GLU A 70 22.06 1.77 -7.25
N ARG A 71 21.45 2.72 -7.97
CA ARG A 71 21.69 4.14 -7.78
C ARG A 71 21.28 4.61 -6.37
N CYS A 72 20.10 4.21 -5.88
CA CYS A 72 19.69 4.53 -4.51
C CYS A 72 20.67 3.96 -3.48
N LEU A 73 21.09 2.71 -3.64
CA LEU A 73 22.05 2.06 -2.74
C LEU A 73 23.41 2.74 -2.73
N SER A 74 23.91 3.16 -3.90
CA SER A 74 25.19 3.87 -4.02
C SER A 74 25.18 5.25 -3.34
N GLN A 75 23.99 5.88 -3.28
CA GLN A 75 23.78 7.19 -2.65
C GLN A 75 23.25 7.10 -1.21
N ASN A 76 23.16 5.90 -0.66
CA ASN A 76 22.58 5.63 0.67
C ASN A 76 21.13 6.18 0.83
N LEU A 77 20.34 6.11 -0.25
CA LEU A 77 18.93 6.50 -0.28
C LEU A 77 18.03 5.28 -0.08
N GLN A 78 16.86 5.51 0.53
CA GLN A 78 15.85 4.47 0.63
C GLN A 78 15.17 4.25 -0.73
N PHE A 79 15.29 3.05 -1.29
CA PHE A 79 14.76 2.70 -2.60
C PHE A 79 13.25 2.96 -2.72
N GLN A 80 12.45 2.50 -1.75
CA GLN A 80 11.01 2.64 -1.78
C GLN A 80 10.56 4.11 -1.86
N GLN A 81 11.12 4.95 -1.01
CA GLN A 81 10.83 6.37 -0.99
C GLN A 81 11.29 7.08 -2.26
N GLY A 82 12.48 6.71 -2.77
CA GLY A 82 12.99 7.22 -4.04
C GLY A 82 12.11 6.84 -5.23
N ALA A 83 11.68 5.58 -5.30
CA ALA A 83 10.80 5.08 -6.35
C ALA A 83 9.43 5.80 -6.33
N TYR A 84 8.83 5.97 -5.16
CA TYR A 84 7.58 6.70 -5.00
C TYR A 84 7.70 8.15 -5.44
N SER A 85 8.82 8.81 -5.08
CA SER A 85 9.08 10.19 -5.49
C SER A 85 9.22 10.33 -7.01
N GLU A 86 9.89 9.40 -7.66
CA GLU A 86 10.04 9.39 -9.11
C GLU A 86 8.71 9.14 -9.85
N ILE A 87 7.92 8.15 -9.36
CA ILE A 87 6.60 7.87 -9.91
C ILE A 87 5.66 9.07 -9.73
N TYR A 88 5.66 9.68 -8.54
CA TYR A 88 4.85 10.86 -8.27
C TYR A 88 5.19 12.01 -9.22
N LYS A 89 6.47 12.36 -9.32
CA LYS A 89 6.97 13.43 -10.18
C LYS A 89 6.61 13.19 -11.63
N SER A 90 6.92 12.01 -12.14
CA SER A 90 6.59 11.64 -13.52
C SER A 90 5.08 11.72 -13.77
N THR A 91 4.25 11.23 -12.85
CA THR A 91 2.80 11.29 -12.99
C THR A 91 2.28 12.73 -12.97
N PHE A 92 2.78 13.55 -12.08
CA PHE A 92 2.40 14.97 -11.99
C PHE A 92 2.76 15.77 -13.24
N GLU A 93 3.95 15.52 -13.82
CA GLU A 93 4.46 16.27 -14.97
C GLU A 93 3.88 15.81 -16.32
N THR A 94 3.52 14.53 -16.47
CA THR A 94 3.24 13.94 -17.79
C THR A 94 1.84 13.41 -17.98
N SER A 95 0.97 13.49 -16.98
CA SER A 95 -0.37 12.91 -17.05
C SER A 95 -1.48 13.84 -16.60
N ASP A 96 -2.73 13.42 -16.80
CA ASP A 96 -3.94 14.11 -16.36
C ASP A 96 -4.57 13.46 -15.09
N PHE A 97 -3.81 12.62 -14.39
CA PHE A 97 -4.23 12.10 -13.10
C PHE A 97 -4.35 13.22 -12.06
N SER A 98 -5.35 13.12 -11.22
CA SER A 98 -5.57 14.07 -10.12
C SER A 98 -5.00 13.59 -8.79
N HIS A 99 -4.95 12.27 -8.59
CA HIS A 99 -4.51 11.64 -7.35
C HIS A 99 -3.65 10.40 -7.61
N ILE A 100 -2.86 10.04 -6.60
CA ILE A 100 -2.07 8.81 -6.57
C ILE A 100 -2.14 8.14 -5.20
N LEU A 101 -2.17 6.81 -5.20
CA LEU A 101 -2.06 5.97 -4.00
C LEU A 101 -0.90 5.00 -4.18
N PHE A 102 -0.08 4.83 -3.13
CA PHE A 102 0.99 3.85 -3.09
C PHE A 102 0.63 2.71 -2.14
N LEU A 103 0.58 1.49 -2.64
CA LEU A 103 0.31 0.28 -1.86
C LEU A 103 1.36 -0.79 -2.11
N ASP A 104 1.61 -1.60 -1.09
CA ASP A 104 2.37 -2.84 -1.24
C ASP A 104 1.44 -3.94 -1.82
N LEU A 105 2.00 -5.01 -2.42
CA LEU A 105 1.20 -6.07 -3.06
C LEU A 105 0.46 -6.99 -2.07
N ASP A 106 0.62 -6.77 -0.78
CA ASP A 106 -0.16 -7.38 0.30
C ASP A 106 -1.20 -6.42 0.91
N GLU A 107 -1.42 -5.26 0.28
CA GLU A 107 -2.34 -4.23 0.72
C GLU A 107 -3.45 -4.00 -0.32
N PHE A 108 -4.71 -3.96 0.15
CA PHE A 108 -5.91 -3.86 -0.69
C PHE A 108 -6.78 -2.71 -0.21
N TRP A 109 -6.83 -1.61 -0.97
CA TRP A 109 -7.78 -0.54 -0.70
C TRP A 109 -9.20 -1.03 -0.92
N THR A 110 -10.07 -0.85 0.07
CA THR A 110 -11.41 -1.44 0.04
C THR A 110 -12.41 -0.47 0.66
N PRO A 111 -13.49 -0.11 -0.06
CA PRO A 111 -14.61 0.59 0.52
C PRO A 111 -15.44 -0.37 1.38
N GLN A 112 -16.02 0.11 2.47
CA GLN A 112 -16.81 -0.70 3.40
C GLN A 112 -18.03 -1.36 2.75
N ASP A 113 -18.61 -0.71 1.76
CA ASP A 113 -19.78 -1.19 1.02
C ASP A 113 -19.44 -2.14 -0.15
N PHE A 114 -18.14 -2.32 -0.46
CA PHE A 114 -17.63 -3.12 -1.58
C PHE A 114 -18.15 -2.68 -2.96
N THR A 115 -18.64 -1.46 -3.10
CA THR A 115 -19.21 -0.95 -4.36
C THR A 115 -18.70 0.43 -4.75
N THR A 116 -18.39 1.29 -3.78
CA THR A 116 -17.90 2.65 -4.03
C THR A 116 -16.54 2.61 -4.71
N THR A 117 -16.39 3.31 -5.84
CA THR A 117 -15.10 3.45 -6.50
C THR A 117 -14.19 4.42 -5.75
N ILE A 118 -12.88 4.33 -5.99
CA ILE A 118 -11.92 5.27 -5.39
C ILE A 118 -12.19 6.71 -5.80
N ALA A 119 -12.59 6.94 -7.04
CA ALA A 119 -12.94 8.27 -7.53
C ALA A 119 -14.20 8.84 -6.86
N ASP A 120 -15.24 8.03 -6.70
CA ASP A 120 -16.47 8.43 -5.98
C ASP A 120 -16.17 8.69 -4.51
N PHE A 121 -15.33 7.87 -3.90
CA PHE A 121 -14.90 8.06 -2.52
C PHE A 121 -14.20 9.42 -2.33
N ILE A 122 -13.22 9.75 -3.17
CA ILE A 122 -12.50 11.03 -3.13
C ILE A 122 -13.45 12.20 -3.41
N SER A 123 -14.41 12.02 -4.32
CA SER A 123 -15.41 13.05 -4.66
C SER A 123 -16.27 13.47 -3.46
N SER A 124 -16.42 12.62 -2.46
CA SER A 124 -17.15 12.95 -1.22
C SER A 124 -16.41 13.90 -0.29
N SER A 125 -15.14 14.18 -0.56
CA SER A 125 -14.28 15.08 0.25
C SER A 125 -13.39 15.93 -0.69
N PRO A 126 -13.99 16.83 -1.50
CA PRO A 126 -13.31 17.52 -2.59
C PRO A 126 -12.20 18.48 -2.14
N ASP A 127 -12.27 18.96 -0.91
CA ASP A 127 -11.31 19.90 -0.34
C ASP A 127 -10.07 19.21 0.21
N ALA A 128 -10.13 17.88 0.44
CA ALA A 128 -9.00 17.14 0.97
C ALA A 128 -7.86 17.04 -0.06
N ASP A 129 -6.66 17.36 0.37
CA ASP A 129 -5.43 17.13 -0.40
C ASP A 129 -4.87 15.71 -0.16
N ALA A 130 -5.18 15.12 0.99
CA ALA A 130 -4.76 13.79 1.37
C ALA A 130 -5.84 13.08 2.20
N ILE A 131 -6.14 11.82 1.85
CA ILE A 131 -7.07 10.97 2.59
C ILE A 131 -6.34 9.72 3.05
N SER A 132 -6.27 9.52 4.36
CA SER A 132 -5.56 8.40 4.97
C SER A 132 -6.52 7.27 5.36
N PHE A 133 -6.18 6.06 4.92
CA PHE A 133 -6.92 4.82 5.18
C PHE A 133 -6.18 4.00 6.21
N GLN A 134 -6.80 3.68 7.34
CA GLN A 134 -6.21 2.81 8.34
C GLN A 134 -6.15 1.36 7.85
N TRP A 135 -5.15 0.62 8.31
CA TRP A 135 -5.08 -0.80 8.05
C TRP A 135 -6.11 -1.59 8.86
N LEU A 136 -6.70 -2.58 8.20
CA LEU A 136 -7.26 -3.76 8.83
C LEU A 136 -6.28 -4.90 8.58
N ILE A 137 -5.81 -5.53 9.65
CA ILE A 137 -4.86 -6.63 9.57
C ILE A 137 -5.54 -7.96 9.91
N ASP A 138 -5.11 -9.00 9.24
CA ASP A 138 -5.48 -10.37 9.52
C ASP A 138 -4.81 -10.87 10.81
N THR A 139 -5.54 -11.67 11.58
CA THR A 139 -4.99 -12.33 12.75
C THR A 139 -4.45 -13.72 12.41
N PRO A 140 -3.42 -14.22 13.12
CA PRO A 140 -2.83 -15.53 12.86
C PRO A 140 -3.84 -16.69 12.84
N ASP A 141 -4.90 -16.61 13.62
CA ASP A 141 -5.96 -17.62 13.67
C ASP A 141 -6.89 -17.63 12.44
N THR A 142 -6.71 -16.65 11.55
CA THR A 142 -7.58 -16.46 10.40
C THR A 142 -7.35 -17.51 9.33
N TYR A 143 -6.14 -18.04 9.21
CA TYR A 143 -5.74 -18.91 8.11
C TYR A 143 -5.56 -20.36 8.54
N LYS A 144 -6.46 -21.22 8.08
CA LYS A 144 -6.40 -22.69 8.28
C LYS A 144 -5.98 -23.44 7.02
N HIS A 145 -5.94 -22.76 5.88
CA HIS A 145 -5.63 -23.35 4.58
C HIS A 145 -4.28 -22.87 4.06
N ILE A 146 -3.69 -23.62 3.14
CA ILE A 146 -2.40 -23.29 2.53
C ILE A 146 -2.46 -21.94 1.79
N PHE A 147 -3.57 -21.69 1.09
CA PHE A 147 -3.86 -20.41 0.46
C PHE A 147 -5.25 -19.95 0.89
N SER A 148 -5.37 -18.71 1.32
CA SER A 148 -6.66 -18.10 1.66
C SER A 148 -6.82 -16.82 0.86
N PRO A 149 -7.94 -16.67 0.13
CA PRO A 149 -8.25 -15.40 -0.53
C PRO A 149 -8.29 -14.24 0.50
N PRO A 150 -7.89 -13.02 0.12
CA PRO A 150 -8.17 -11.84 0.92
C PRO A 150 -9.64 -11.82 1.28
N PHE A 151 -10.14 -11.21 2.22
CA PHE A 151 -11.58 -11.07 2.55
C PHE A 151 -12.33 -12.36 2.93
N SER A 152 -11.71 -13.54 2.90
CA SER A 152 -12.38 -14.78 3.31
C SER A 152 -12.78 -14.82 4.80
N HIS A 153 -12.18 -13.95 5.62
CA HIS A 153 -12.34 -13.90 7.07
C HIS A 153 -12.45 -12.48 7.63
N LEU A 154 -13.25 -11.62 6.98
CA LEU A 154 -13.42 -10.21 7.37
C LEU A 154 -13.82 -9.99 8.83
N ASN A 155 -14.51 -10.94 9.44
CA ASN A 155 -14.94 -10.89 10.84
C ASN A 155 -13.81 -11.08 11.85
N LYS A 156 -12.61 -11.44 11.38
CA LYS A 156 -11.41 -11.66 12.23
C LYS A 156 -10.33 -10.63 12.00
N LEU A 157 -10.64 -9.52 11.34
CA LEU A 157 -9.73 -8.43 11.10
C LEU A 157 -9.64 -7.51 12.32
N GLN A 158 -8.45 -6.98 12.54
CA GLN A 158 -8.20 -5.99 13.59
C GLN A 158 -7.81 -4.64 12.96
N LYS A 159 -8.41 -3.56 13.45
CA LYS A 159 -8.03 -2.21 13.05
C LYS A 159 -6.65 -1.88 13.61
N ASN A 160 -5.76 -1.46 12.74
CA ASN A 160 -4.39 -1.08 13.07
C ASN A 160 -4.22 0.44 12.95
N ARG A 161 -3.22 0.98 13.63
CA ARG A 161 -2.92 2.42 13.63
C ARG A 161 -2.20 2.90 12.37
N HIS A 162 -1.56 2.00 11.62
CA HIS A 162 -0.90 2.36 10.37
C HIS A 162 -1.91 2.82 9.32
N VAL A 163 -1.44 3.69 8.45
CA VAL A 163 -2.23 4.23 7.35
C VAL A 163 -1.51 4.07 6.02
N LYS A 164 -2.28 4.08 4.94
CA LYS A 164 -1.83 4.42 3.60
C LYS A 164 -2.67 5.59 3.09
N THR A 165 -2.06 6.48 2.33
CA THR A 165 -2.67 7.77 2.04
C THR A 165 -2.75 8.00 0.53
N VAL A 166 -3.96 8.23 0.01
CA VAL A 166 -4.15 8.78 -1.32
C VAL A 166 -3.91 10.28 -1.26
N VAL A 167 -3.13 10.79 -2.21
CA VAL A 167 -2.77 12.21 -2.26
C VAL A 167 -3.08 12.82 -3.60
N LYS A 168 -3.46 14.10 -3.55
CA LYS A 168 -3.63 14.95 -4.71
C LYS A 168 -2.28 15.21 -5.37
N LEU A 169 -2.22 15.14 -6.68
CA LEU A 169 -1.06 15.54 -7.45
C LEU A 169 -0.98 17.06 -7.48
N THR A 170 0.04 17.63 -6.86
CA THR A 170 0.19 19.07 -6.65
C THR A 170 1.66 19.48 -6.55
N ASN A 171 1.97 20.70 -6.97
CA ASN A 171 3.29 21.30 -6.78
C ASN A 171 3.60 21.68 -5.31
N ARG A 172 2.62 21.54 -4.42
CA ARG A 172 2.79 21.76 -2.97
C ARG A 172 3.33 20.54 -2.23
N MET A 173 3.50 19.38 -2.90
CA MET A 173 4.12 18.20 -2.30
C MET A 173 5.57 18.49 -1.90
N THR A 174 5.90 18.32 -0.63
CA THR A 174 7.24 18.58 -0.10
C THR A 174 7.98 17.32 0.30
N GLU A 175 7.25 16.27 0.72
CA GLU A 175 7.86 15.01 1.09
C GLU A 175 6.93 13.83 0.78
N LEU A 176 7.48 12.79 0.18
CA LEU A 176 6.82 11.51 -0.03
C LEU A 176 7.42 10.47 0.92
N SER A 177 6.56 9.85 1.72
CA SER A 177 6.92 8.76 2.61
C SER A 177 6.22 7.46 2.19
N VAL A 178 6.47 6.37 2.88
CA VAL A 178 5.85 5.06 2.59
C VAL A 178 4.37 5.01 2.99
N HIS A 179 3.99 5.77 4.00
CA HIS A 179 2.66 5.70 4.59
C HIS A 179 1.88 7.00 4.47
N ASN A 180 2.49 8.10 4.85
CA ASN A 180 1.88 9.41 4.81
C ASN A 180 2.82 10.40 4.14
N HIS A 181 2.27 11.47 3.56
CA HIS A 181 3.01 12.42 2.74
C HIS A 181 2.83 13.83 3.32
N ILE A 182 3.70 14.77 2.94
CA ILE A 182 3.61 16.17 3.37
C ILE A 182 3.30 17.06 2.18
N ILE A 183 2.15 17.72 2.24
CA ILE A 183 1.72 18.76 1.29
C ILE A 183 1.70 20.07 2.06
N LYS A 184 2.42 21.07 1.55
CA LYS A 184 2.45 22.40 2.16
C LYS A 184 1.03 22.99 2.18
N ASP A 185 0.60 23.44 3.36
CA ASP A 185 -0.75 24.01 3.58
C ASP A 185 -1.86 23.07 3.07
N GLY A 186 -1.66 21.74 3.24
CA GLY A 186 -2.59 20.70 2.77
C GLY A 186 -3.68 20.38 3.79
N GLU A 187 -4.87 20.01 3.29
CA GLU A 187 -5.96 19.46 4.08
C GLU A 187 -5.85 17.94 4.15
N PHE A 188 -5.64 17.42 5.37
CA PHE A 188 -5.45 15.99 5.63
C PHE A 188 -6.60 15.43 6.46
N ILE A 189 -7.26 14.40 5.94
CA ILE A 189 -8.37 13.73 6.62
C ILE A 189 -8.15 12.20 6.70
N LEU A 190 -8.90 11.57 7.59
CA LEU A 190 -9.10 10.13 7.61
C LEU A 190 -10.27 9.72 6.71
N ALA A 191 -10.38 8.44 6.42
CA ALA A 191 -11.44 7.88 5.58
C ALA A 191 -12.87 8.12 6.11
N ASP A 192 -13.06 8.43 7.39
CA ASP A 192 -14.35 8.81 7.98
C ASP A 192 -14.68 10.30 7.79
N GLY A 193 -13.79 11.09 7.21
CA GLY A 193 -13.91 12.53 7.00
C GLY A 193 -13.42 13.38 8.18
N THR A 194 -12.94 12.78 9.26
CA THR A 194 -12.36 13.53 10.37
C THR A 194 -10.95 14.03 10.01
N GLN A 195 -10.57 15.18 10.54
CA GLN A 195 -9.24 15.72 10.34
C GLN A 195 -8.19 14.73 10.85
N PHE A 196 -7.10 14.54 10.09
CA PHE A 196 -6.01 13.68 10.51
C PHE A 196 -5.42 14.22 11.82
N PRO A 197 -5.33 13.39 12.87
CA PRO A 197 -4.90 13.86 14.19
C PRO A 197 -3.42 14.23 14.18
N GLY A 198 -3.15 15.52 14.38
CA GLY A 198 -1.83 16.11 14.33
C GLY A 198 -1.57 16.75 12.96
N THR A 199 -1.73 18.06 12.93
CA THR A 199 -1.59 18.89 11.73
C THR A 199 -0.19 19.50 11.60
N ASP A 200 0.68 19.29 12.57
CA ASP A 200 2.07 19.69 12.47
C ASP A 200 2.88 18.73 11.59
N GLN A 201 3.90 19.24 10.92
CA GLN A 201 4.73 18.44 10.03
C GLN A 201 5.35 17.22 10.70
N GLU A 202 5.66 17.28 12.00
CA GLU A 202 6.19 16.16 12.76
C GLU A 202 5.18 15.02 12.89
N THR A 203 3.90 15.35 13.00
CA THR A 203 2.82 14.36 13.19
C THR A 203 2.35 13.78 11.87
N LEU A 204 2.30 14.58 10.80
CA LEU A 204 1.96 14.11 9.45
C LEU A 204 2.98 13.11 8.90
N ASN A 205 4.23 13.23 9.30
CA ASN A 205 5.30 12.31 8.90
C ASN A 205 5.19 10.92 9.56
N LYS A 206 4.24 10.74 10.49
CA LYS A 206 4.08 9.45 11.16
C LYS A 206 3.14 8.55 10.38
N SER A 207 3.58 7.33 10.21
CA SER A 207 2.78 6.25 9.61
C SER A 207 1.60 5.81 10.47
N LEU A 208 1.42 6.39 11.67
CA LEU A 208 0.52 5.92 12.71
C LEU A 208 -0.46 6.99 13.17
N VAL A 209 -1.73 6.61 13.28
CA VAL A 209 -2.72 7.38 14.04
C VAL A 209 -2.43 7.27 15.54
N PRO A 210 -2.51 8.36 16.33
CA PRO A 210 -2.31 8.31 17.77
C PRO A 210 -3.22 7.30 18.50
N ILE A 211 -2.70 6.64 19.54
CA ILE A 211 -3.45 5.61 20.30
C ILE A 211 -4.76 6.17 20.87
N ALA A 212 -4.74 7.39 21.38
CA ALA A 212 -5.93 8.03 21.95
C ALA A 212 -7.06 8.14 20.91
N PHE A 213 -6.72 8.46 19.66
CA PHE A 213 -7.68 8.57 18.57
C PHE A 213 -8.29 7.22 18.19
N GLN A 214 -7.48 6.16 18.15
CA GLN A 214 -7.96 4.81 17.85
C GLN A 214 -8.99 4.30 18.89
N LYS A 215 -8.79 4.64 20.16
CA LYS A 215 -9.74 4.28 21.25
C LYS A 215 -11.09 4.99 21.13
N ILE A 216 -11.10 6.21 20.62
CA ILE A 216 -12.32 7.00 20.42
C ILE A 216 -13.15 6.45 19.25
N ASN A 217 -12.50 6.09 18.15
CA ASN A 217 -13.18 5.68 16.92
C ASN A 217 -13.57 4.18 16.87
N GLY A 218 -13.23 3.41 17.89
CA GLY A 218 -13.64 2.01 18.01
C GLY A 218 -13.00 1.05 17.02
N MET A 219 -13.48 -0.21 17.03
CA MET A 219 -12.93 -1.30 16.20
C MET A 219 -13.65 -1.49 14.86
N ARG A 220 -14.59 -0.62 14.51
CA ARG A 220 -15.30 -0.73 13.23
C ARG A 220 -14.41 -0.20 12.10
N PRO A 221 -14.44 -0.84 10.91
CA PRO A 221 -13.78 -0.27 9.75
C PRO A 221 -14.39 1.09 9.42
N ASP A 222 -13.56 2.01 8.94
CA ASP A 222 -14.00 3.29 8.40
C ASP A 222 -14.75 3.06 7.08
N LYS A 223 -15.31 4.11 6.48
CA LYS A 223 -16.00 4.04 5.18
C LYS A 223 -15.15 3.40 4.07
N ALA A 224 -13.83 3.51 4.19
CA ALA A 224 -12.85 2.76 3.42
C ALA A 224 -11.62 2.47 4.29
N PHE A 225 -10.91 1.42 3.96
CA PHE A 225 -9.74 0.94 4.69
C PHE A 225 -8.73 0.29 3.75
N VAL A 226 -7.55 -0.03 4.24
CA VAL A 226 -6.60 -0.89 3.55
C VAL A 226 -6.53 -2.23 4.28
N LEU A 227 -7.00 -3.31 3.64
CA LEU A 227 -6.75 -4.65 4.15
C LEU A 227 -5.27 -4.96 3.94
N HIS A 228 -4.53 -5.18 5.02
CA HIS A 228 -3.12 -5.56 4.96
C HIS A 228 -2.96 -7.01 5.38
N GLN A 229 -2.67 -7.87 4.42
CA GLN A 229 -2.39 -9.30 4.63
C GLN A 229 -0.95 -9.51 5.06
N ILE A 230 -0.58 -8.94 6.19
CA ILE A 230 0.81 -8.95 6.68
C ILE A 230 1.32 -10.35 6.99
N ASN A 231 0.44 -11.22 7.46
CA ASN A 231 0.79 -12.57 7.89
C ASN A 231 0.57 -13.59 6.78
N ARG A 232 -0.49 -13.42 5.96
CA ARG A 232 -0.91 -14.42 4.98
C ARG A 232 -1.02 -15.83 5.61
N THR A 233 -1.03 -16.88 4.83
CA THR A 233 -0.97 -18.26 5.37
C THR A 233 0.43 -18.61 5.87
N PRO A 234 0.60 -19.64 6.72
CA PRO A 234 1.92 -20.05 7.19
C PRO A 234 2.93 -20.34 6.08
N VAL A 235 2.49 -20.92 4.96
CA VAL A 235 3.37 -21.23 3.81
C VAL A 235 3.79 -19.95 3.09
N GLU A 236 2.86 -19.04 2.85
CA GLU A 236 3.14 -17.74 2.23
C GLU A 236 4.04 -16.88 3.12
N TYR A 237 3.80 -16.93 4.44
CA TYR A 237 4.66 -16.27 5.43
C TYR A 237 6.11 -16.76 5.35
N LEU A 238 6.32 -18.09 5.33
CA LEU A 238 7.65 -18.68 5.19
C LEU A 238 8.31 -18.25 3.88
N SER A 239 7.57 -18.28 2.76
CA SER A 239 8.06 -17.79 1.47
C SER A 239 8.49 -16.31 1.55
N SER A 240 7.69 -15.47 2.19
CA SER A 240 8.01 -14.05 2.36
C SER A 240 9.25 -13.78 3.23
N LEU A 241 9.55 -14.66 4.19
CA LEU A 241 10.78 -14.57 4.99
C LEU A 241 12.02 -14.83 4.13
N LEU A 242 11.96 -15.86 3.26
CA LEU A 242 13.07 -16.29 2.42
C LEU A 242 13.37 -15.31 1.29
N ARG A 243 12.39 -14.52 0.86
CA ARG A 243 12.55 -13.50 -0.19
C ARG A 243 13.58 -12.41 0.14
N GLY A 244 13.88 -12.21 1.44
CA GLY A 244 14.86 -11.22 1.90
C GLY A 244 14.38 -9.77 1.70
N ARG A 245 15.30 -8.83 1.92
CA ARG A 245 15.12 -7.39 1.65
C ARG A 245 16.06 -6.95 0.54
N GLY A 246 15.65 -5.95 -0.25
CA GLY A 246 16.46 -5.39 -1.33
C GLY A 246 17.67 -4.55 -0.87
N HIS A 247 18.00 -4.53 0.43
CA HIS A 247 19.14 -3.76 0.94
C HIS A 247 20.41 -4.60 0.95
N LYS A 248 21.45 -4.17 0.22
CA LYS A 248 22.77 -4.84 0.15
C LYS A 248 23.44 -5.05 1.52
N ASN A 249 23.09 -4.24 2.50
CA ASN A 249 23.70 -4.31 3.84
C ASN A 249 22.95 -5.20 4.83
N ASP A 250 21.81 -5.76 4.47
CA ASP A 250 21.09 -6.69 5.33
C ASP A 250 21.57 -8.12 5.09
N GLN A 251 22.60 -8.53 5.83
CA GLN A 251 23.14 -9.90 5.78
C GLN A 251 22.21 -10.94 6.41
N ARG A 252 21.07 -10.53 6.94
CA ARG A 252 20.11 -11.44 7.55
C ARG A 252 19.39 -12.23 6.48
N VAL A 253 19.36 -13.53 6.63
CA VAL A 253 18.67 -14.46 5.73
C VAL A 253 17.15 -14.24 5.76
N PHE A 254 16.61 -13.74 6.90
CA PHE A 254 15.18 -13.56 7.10
C PHE A 254 14.80 -12.10 7.38
N LYS A 255 13.58 -11.72 7.02
CA LYS A 255 12.99 -10.44 7.42
C LYS A 255 12.82 -10.40 8.95
N ALA A 256 13.59 -9.57 9.65
CA ALA A 256 13.63 -9.53 11.11
C ALA A 256 12.29 -9.18 11.76
N ASN A 257 11.46 -8.35 11.12
CA ASN A 257 10.17 -7.91 11.63
C ASN A 257 9.04 -8.95 11.51
N ARG A 258 9.33 -10.15 10.99
CA ARG A 258 8.34 -11.22 10.80
C ARG A 258 8.74 -12.54 11.47
N ILE A 259 9.84 -12.59 12.19
CA ILE A 259 10.36 -13.84 12.81
C ILE A 259 9.44 -14.37 13.93
N GLY A 260 8.78 -13.48 14.66
CA GLY A 260 7.95 -13.86 15.80
C GLY A 260 6.71 -14.68 15.45
N TYR A 261 6.18 -14.60 14.25
CA TYR A 261 4.96 -15.31 13.85
C TYR A 261 5.06 -16.84 13.94
N ILE A 262 6.24 -17.41 13.70
CA ILE A 262 6.44 -18.88 13.75
C ILE A 262 6.75 -19.35 15.16
N LEU A 263 7.32 -18.51 16.00
CA LEU A 263 7.79 -18.87 17.33
C LEU A 263 6.72 -18.70 18.41
N ASP A 264 5.69 -17.91 18.17
CA ASP A 264 4.69 -17.58 19.18
C ASP A 264 3.29 -17.48 18.58
N ASN A 265 2.64 -18.64 18.48
CA ASN A 265 1.24 -18.72 18.08
C ASN A 265 0.27 -18.13 19.12
N GLN A 266 0.75 -17.63 20.26
CA GLN A 266 -0.12 -17.18 21.36
C GLN A 266 -0.12 -15.66 21.56
N SER A 267 0.85 -14.96 21.03
CA SER A 267 0.89 -13.50 21.06
C SER A 267 1.19 -12.97 19.67
N ALA A 268 0.18 -12.43 18.99
CA ALA A 268 0.48 -11.49 17.93
C ALA A 268 1.36 -10.40 18.58
N PRO A 269 2.59 -10.15 18.09
CA PRO A 269 3.39 -9.09 18.67
C PRO A 269 2.58 -7.81 18.56
N ALA A 270 2.32 -7.17 19.70
CA ALA A 270 1.93 -5.79 19.70
C ALA A 270 3.02 -5.07 18.90
N MET A 271 2.69 -4.68 17.69
CA MET A 271 3.60 -3.85 16.89
C MET A 271 3.56 -2.47 17.53
N ASP A 272 4.56 -2.19 18.36
CA ASP A 272 4.89 -0.85 18.85
C ASP A 272 5.34 0.05 17.71
#